data_d7637795e3457d0e4033bf5e5b5e77cd
#
_entry.id   d7637795e3457d0e4033bf5e5b5e77cd
#
_cell.length_a   1.000
_cell.length_b   1.000
_cell.length_c   1.000
_cell.angle_alpha   90.00
_cell.angle_beta   90.00
_cell.angle_gamma   90.00
#
_symmetry.space_group_name_H-M   'P 1'
#
loop_
_entity.id
_entity.type
_entity.pdbx_description
1 polymer ?
#
loop_
_entity_poly.entity_id
_entity_poly.type
_entity_poly.pdbx_seq_one_letter_code
_entity_poly.pdbx_strand_id
1 'polypeptide(L)'
;MDFKIKRSVLWFLIAGSLAFVVDVVVLTLLRDALGVYAARAVSFWLAATTTWLINRNISFAGRSASGGLLTEYLRYLGLMLGGGAVNLAVYSLLAWIFPQGPQWLMLYVAAGTLVAMTVNYLSMTRLLYRQSH
;
A
#
# COMPACT_ATOMS: atom_id res chain seq x y z
N MET A 1 6.21 1.62 -25.40
CA MET A 1 6.49 1.47 -23.95
C MET A 1 7.45 0.33 -23.74
N ASP A 2 8.46 0.55 -22.93
CA ASP A 2 9.47 -0.45 -22.64
C ASP A 2 8.86 -1.67 -21.95
N PHE A 3 9.28 -2.87 -22.33
CA PHE A 3 8.85 -4.11 -21.75
C PHE A 3 9.10 -4.15 -20.23
N LYS A 4 10.26 -3.62 -19.80
CA LYS A 4 10.60 -3.58 -18.37
C LYS A 4 9.62 -2.70 -17.56
N ILE A 5 9.20 -1.60 -18.14
CA ILE A 5 8.23 -0.71 -17.50
C ILE A 5 6.88 -1.41 -17.36
N LYS A 6 6.44 -2.10 -18.41
CA LYS A 6 5.19 -2.86 -18.37
C LYS A 6 5.24 -3.95 -17.31
N ARG A 7 6.37 -4.65 -17.22
CA ARG A 7 6.54 -5.70 -16.23
C ARG A 7 6.52 -5.14 -14.81
N SER A 8 7.20 -4.03 -14.57
CA SER A 8 7.21 -3.38 -13.25
C SER A 8 5.81 -2.95 -12.84
N VAL A 9 5.06 -2.35 -13.78
CA VAL A 9 3.68 -1.92 -13.51
C VAL A 9 2.81 -3.13 -13.21
N LEU A 10 2.93 -4.19 -14.01
CA LEU A 10 2.13 -5.40 -13.82
C LEU A 10 2.36 -6.01 -12.43
N TRP A 11 3.64 -6.20 -12.05
CA TRP A 11 3.95 -6.77 -10.76
C TRP A 11 3.59 -5.85 -9.61
N PHE A 12 3.68 -4.53 -9.81
CA PHE A 12 3.23 -3.57 -8.81
C PHE A 12 1.73 -3.70 -8.57
N LEU A 13 0.95 -3.87 -9.64
CA LEU A 13 -0.50 -4.06 -9.52
C LEU A 13 -0.83 -5.39 -8.84
N ILE A 14 -0.09 -6.45 -9.16
CA ILE A 14 -0.26 -7.75 -8.50
C ILE A 14 0.06 -7.63 -7.01
N ALA A 15 1.16 -6.97 -6.68
CA ALA A 15 1.54 -6.76 -5.28
C ALA A 15 0.48 -5.96 -4.55
N GLY A 16 -0.05 -4.92 -5.18
CA GLY A 16 -1.11 -4.11 -4.60
C GLY A 16 -2.38 -4.92 -4.37
N SER A 17 -2.71 -5.82 -5.30
CA SER A 17 -3.88 -6.68 -5.16
C SER A 17 -3.71 -7.66 -4.00
N LEU A 18 -2.52 -8.27 -3.86
CA LEU A 18 -2.24 -9.16 -2.74
C LEU A 18 -2.25 -8.41 -1.42
N ALA A 19 -1.67 -7.21 -1.39
CA ALA A 19 -1.69 -6.36 -0.21
C ALA A 19 -3.12 -5.98 0.18
N PHE A 20 -3.97 -5.73 -0.82
CA PHE A 20 -5.38 -5.45 -0.58
C PHE A 20 -6.06 -6.65 0.12
N VAL A 21 -5.79 -7.87 -0.32
CA VAL A 21 -6.34 -9.06 0.32
C VAL A 21 -5.88 -9.16 1.76
N VAL A 22 -4.58 -8.96 2.02
CA VAL A 22 -4.03 -8.94 3.39
C VAL A 22 -4.74 -7.87 4.22
N ASP A 23 -4.89 -6.68 3.65
CA ASP A 23 -5.52 -5.55 4.30
C ASP A 23 -6.95 -5.88 4.73
N VAL A 24 -7.76 -6.40 3.80
CA VAL A 24 -9.16 -6.74 4.07
C VAL A 24 -9.27 -7.85 5.10
N VAL A 25 -8.46 -8.89 4.98
CA VAL A 25 -8.49 -10.02 5.93
C VAL A 25 -8.14 -9.55 7.34
N VAL A 26 -7.04 -8.80 7.49
CA VAL A 26 -6.62 -8.31 8.80
C VAL A 26 -7.65 -7.35 9.39
N LEU A 27 -8.16 -6.42 8.57
CA LEU A 27 -9.18 -5.49 9.02
C LEU A 27 -10.43 -6.23 9.53
N THR A 28 -10.89 -7.21 8.76
CA THR A 28 -12.09 -7.98 9.11
C THR A 28 -11.89 -8.74 10.41
N LEU A 29 -10.70 -9.34 10.61
CA LEU A 29 -10.42 -10.10 11.80
C LEU A 29 -10.26 -9.22 13.04
N LEU A 30 -9.73 -8.02 12.91
CA LEU A 30 -9.40 -7.16 14.04
C LEU A 30 -10.44 -6.09 14.34
N ARG A 31 -11.39 -5.86 13.45
CA ARG A 31 -12.34 -4.75 13.61
C ARG A 31 -13.15 -4.84 14.91
N ASP A 32 -13.52 -6.05 15.30
CA ASP A 32 -14.34 -6.25 16.49
C ASP A 32 -13.53 -6.07 17.77
N ALA A 33 -12.23 -6.42 17.74
CA ALA A 33 -11.35 -6.30 18.90
C ALA A 33 -10.79 -4.90 19.07
N LEU A 34 -10.40 -4.25 17.95
CA LEU A 34 -9.69 -2.97 17.98
C LEU A 34 -10.51 -1.78 17.52
N GLY A 35 -11.66 -2.03 16.90
CA GLY A 35 -12.44 -0.98 16.25
C GLY A 35 -11.99 -0.76 14.82
N VAL A 36 -12.85 -0.12 14.01
CA VAL A 36 -12.62 0.00 12.57
C VAL A 36 -11.42 0.87 12.22
N TYR A 37 -11.06 1.82 13.07
CA TYR A 37 -9.94 2.73 12.76
C TYR A 37 -8.60 2.15 13.18
N ALA A 38 -8.49 1.60 14.39
CA ALA A 38 -7.26 0.97 14.86
C ALA A 38 -6.93 -0.27 14.03
N ALA A 39 -7.94 -1.08 13.73
CA ALA A 39 -7.75 -2.25 12.87
C ALA A 39 -7.23 -1.85 11.49
N ARG A 40 -7.70 -0.72 10.95
CA ARG A 40 -7.24 -0.21 9.66
C ARG A 40 -5.77 0.18 9.69
N ALA A 41 -5.32 0.79 10.78
CA ALA A 41 -3.90 1.15 10.91
C ALA A 41 -3.00 -0.09 10.89
N VAL A 42 -3.39 -1.13 11.64
CA VAL A 42 -2.63 -2.39 11.67
C VAL A 42 -2.65 -3.08 10.31
N SER A 43 -3.83 -3.16 9.67
CA SER A 43 -3.96 -3.80 8.39
C SER A 43 -3.13 -3.08 7.32
N PHE A 44 -3.11 -1.75 7.35
CA PHE A 44 -2.29 -0.95 6.44
C PHE A 44 -0.81 -1.28 6.61
N TRP A 45 -0.34 -1.34 7.84
CA TRP A 45 1.08 -1.64 8.10
C TRP A 45 1.48 -3.00 7.54
N LEU A 46 0.67 -4.02 7.80
CA LEU A 46 0.96 -5.36 7.30
C LEU A 46 0.88 -5.43 5.77
N ALA A 47 -0.09 -4.75 5.18
CA ALA A 47 -0.23 -4.68 3.73
C ALA A 47 0.96 -3.95 3.10
N ALA A 48 1.39 -2.84 3.70
CA ALA A 48 2.53 -2.08 3.19
C ALA A 48 3.81 -2.91 3.22
N THR A 49 4.02 -3.67 4.31
CA THR A 49 5.19 -4.54 4.41
C THR A 49 5.15 -5.64 3.34
N THR A 50 3.97 -6.23 3.11
CA THR A 50 3.78 -7.23 2.06
C THR A 50 4.14 -6.64 0.69
N THR A 51 3.62 -5.45 0.40
CA THR A 51 3.89 -4.77 -0.86
C THR A 51 5.38 -4.48 -1.04
N TRP A 52 6.04 -4.02 0.02
CA TRP A 52 7.47 -3.75 -0.02
C TRP A 52 8.27 -5.00 -0.37
N LEU A 53 7.95 -6.13 0.30
CA LEU A 53 8.67 -7.37 0.05
C LEU A 53 8.51 -7.83 -1.40
N ILE A 54 7.30 -7.77 -1.93
CA ILE A 54 7.03 -8.21 -3.30
C ILE A 54 7.70 -7.27 -4.29
N ASN A 55 7.53 -5.97 -4.11
CA ASN A 55 8.10 -4.98 -5.03
C ASN A 55 9.62 -5.01 -5.03
N ARG A 56 10.22 -5.16 -3.85
CA ARG A 56 11.67 -5.24 -3.73
C ARG A 56 12.23 -6.42 -4.50
N ASN A 57 11.57 -7.56 -4.41
CA ASN A 57 12.09 -8.80 -4.99
C ASN A 57 11.69 -9.00 -6.45
N ILE A 58 10.63 -8.36 -6.90
CA ILE A 58 10.08 -8.63 -8.23
C ILE A 58 9.92 -7.36 -9.06
N SER A 59 9.03 -6.46 -8.64
CA SER A 59 8.65 -5.30 -9.46
C SER A 59 9.81 -4.38 -9.77
N PHE A 60 10.66 -4.17 -8.78
CA PHE A 60 11.82 -3.27 -8.90
C PHE A 60 13.13 -4.02 -8.72
N ALA A 61 13.15 -5.29 -9.14
CA ALA A 61 14.36 -6.09 -9.10
C ALA A 61 15.45 -5.43 -9.95
N GLY A 62 16.66 -5.32 -9.40
CA GLY A 62 17.78 -4.65 -10.05
C GLY A 62 17.85 -3.16 -9.79
N ARG A 63 16.84 -2.58 -9.16
CA ARG A 63 16.86 -1.17 -8.72
C ARG A 63 17.09 -1.19 -7.21
N SER A 64 18.28 -0.81 -6.79
CA SER A 64 18.57 -0.82 -5.36
C SER A 64 18.54 0.60 -4.80
N ALA A 65 18.03 0.72 -3.58
CA ALA A 65 18.14 1.95 -2.82
C ALA A 65 19.48 1.97 -2.10
N SER A 66 20.06 3.12 -1.93
CA SER A 66 21.31 3.26 -1.18
C SER A 66 21.06 2.98 0.30
N GLY A 67 22.05 2.41 0.95
CA GLY A 67 21.96 2.02 2.35
C GLY A 67 21.57 0.56 2.49
N GLY A 68 21.36 0.09 3.69
CA GLY A 68 21.04 -1.30 3.96
C GLY A 68 19.56 -1.59 3.78
N LEU A 69 19.22 -2.85 4.00
CA LEU A 69 17.85 -3.34 3.89
C LEU A 69 16.90 -2.55 4.82
N LEU A 70 17.33 -2.33 6.06
CA LEU A 70 16.51 -1.58 7.02
C LEU A 70 16.30 -0.14 6.56
N THR A 71 17.33 0.49 6.01
CA THR A 71 17.22 1.85 5.49
C THR A 71 16.22 1.92 4.34
N GLU A 72 16.28 0.94 3.43
CA GLU A 72 15.34 0.87 2.33
C GLU A 72 13.91 0.73 2.85
N TYR A 73 13.69 -0.17 3.82
CA TYR A 73 12.37 -0.40 4.40
C TYR A 73 11.82 0.87 5.05
N LEU A 74 12.65 1.55 5.84
CA LEU A 74 12.22 2.77 6.53
C LEU A 74 11.90 3.89 5.54
N ARG A 75 12.70 4.02 4.47
CA ARG A 75 12.39 4.97 3.41
C ARG A 75 11.09 4.64 2.70
N TYR A 76 10.88 3.36 2.43
CA TYR A 76 9.64 2.90 1.81
C TYR A 76 8.44 3.25 2.68
N LEU A 77 8.51 2.92 3.97
CA LEU A 77 7.44 3.26 4.90
C LEU A 77 7.18 4.76 4.94
N GLY A 78 8.26 5.56 4.96
CA GLY A 78 8.12 7.01 4.97
C GLY A 78 7.36 7.53 3.75
N LEU A 79 7.70 7.01 2.56
CA LEU A 79 7.00 7.40 1.33
C LEU A 79 5.57 6.90 1.32
N MET A 80 5.35 5.69 1.83
CA MET A 80 4.01 5.10 1.86
C MET A 80 3.11 5.77 2.88
N LEU A 81 3.69 6.42 3.92
CA LEU A 81 2.88 7.16 4.88
C LEU A 81 2.08 8.28 4.21
N GLY A 82 2.66 8.92 3.18
CA GLY A 82 1.93 9.93 2.41
C GLY A 82 0.71 9.31 1.72
N GLY A 83 0.91 8.22 0.97
CA GLY A 83 -0.18 7.50 0.34
C GLY A 83 -1.09 6.85 1.36
N GLY A 84 -0.50 6.35 2.47
CA GLY A 84 -1.27 5.75 3.55
C GLY A 84 -2.16 6.74 4.26
N ALA A 85 -1.70 7.98 4.41
CA ALA A 85 -2.54 9.03 4.99
C ALA A 85 -3.75 9.31 4.09
N VAL A 86 -3.55 9.32 2.77
CA VAL A 86 -4.65 9.48 1.82
C VAL A 86 -5.61 8.30 1.93
N ASN A 87 -5.08 7.09 1.94
CA ASN A 87 -5.89 5.87 2.07
C ASN A 87 -6.73 5.90 3.34
N LEU A 88 -6.08 6.19 4.47
CA LEU A 88 -6.75 6.22 5.76
C LEU A 88 -7.78 7.35 5.81
N ALA A 89 -7.48 8.49 5.24
CA ALA A 89 -8.41 9.62 5.20
C ALA A 89 -9.66 9.27 4.38
N VAL A 90 -9.49 8.67 3.20
CA VAL A 90 -10.62 8.24 2.37
C VAL A 90 -11.46 7.21 3.11
N TYR A 91 -10.80 6.18 3.66
CA TYR A 91 -11.48 5.13 4.41
C TYR A 91 -12.26 5.71 5.60
N SER A 92 -11.58 6.55 6.40
CA SER A 92 -12.19 7.10 7.61
C SER A 92 -13.38 8.00 7.29
N LEU A 93 -13.25 8.82 6.25
CA LEU A 93 -14.34 9.69 5.83
C LEU A 93 -15.55 8.86 5.39
N LEU A 94 -15.34 7.82 4.59
CA LEU A 94 -16.43 6.98 4.13
C LEU A 94 -17.05 6.19 5.27
N ALA A 95 -16.23 5.68 6.19
CA ALA A 95 -16.73 4.95 7.35
C ALA A 95 -17.49 5.84 8.32
N TRP A 96 -17.18 7.14 8.36
CA TRP A 96 -17.86 8.10 9.20
C TRP A 96 -19.22 8.49 8.61
N ILE A 97 -19.31 8.60 7.29
CA ILE A 97 -20.53 9.08 6.60
C ILE A 97 -21.49 7.93 6.30
N PHE A 98 -20.96 6.76 5.98
CA PHE A 98 -21.72 5.62 5.44
C PHE A 98 -21.69 4.43 6.39
N PRO A 99 -22.51 3.37 6.11
CA PRO A 99 -22.56 2.20 7.01
C PRO A 99 -21.22 1.52 7.21
N GLN A 100 -21.04 0.86 8.36
CA GLN A 100 -19.79 0.21 8.74
C GLN A 100 -19.87 -1.32 8.74
N GLY A 101 -20.78 -1.91 7.97
CA GLY A 101 -20.82 -3.36 7.80
C GLY A 101 -19.59 -3.88 7.07
N PRO A 102 -19.25 -5.18 7.21
CA PRO A 102 -18.03 -5.72 6.60
C PRO A 102 -17.93 -5.48 5.10
N GLN A 103 -19.01 -5.66 4.36
CA GLN A 103 -19.02 -5.43 2.91
C GLN A 103 -18.76 -3.98 2.57
N TRP A 104 -19.25 -3.05 3.40
CA TRP A 104 -19.06 -1.63 3.17
C TRP A 104 -17.64 -1.20 3.48
N LEU A 105 -17.05 -1.71 4.58
CA LEU A 105 -15.67 -1.40 4.92
C LEU A 105 -14.71 -1.90 3.84
N MET A 106 -15.00 -3.06 3.24
CA MET A 106 -14.20 -3.58 2.13
C MET A 106 -14.18 -2.61 0.96
N LEU A 107 -15.35 -2.02 0.62
CA LEU A 107 -15.42 -1.03 -0.46
C LEU A 107 -14.64 0.24 -0.12
N TYR A 108 -14.65 0.66 1.15
CA TYR A 108 -13.92 1.85 1.57
C TYR A 108 -12.42 1.62 1.52
N VAL A 109 -11.97 0.42 1.88
CA VAL A 109 -10.56 0.04 1.72
C VAL A 109 -10.17 0.07 0.25
N ALA A 110 -11.04 -0.48 -0.62
CA ALA A 110 -10.77 -0.48 -2.05
C ALA A 110 -10.64 0.94 -2.60
N ALA A 111 -11.57 1.82 -2.23
CA ALA A 111 -11.54 3.21 -2.68
C ALA A 111 -10.27 3.92 -2.23
N GLY A 112 -9.91 3.79 -0.95
CA GLY A 112 -8.69 4.39 -0.42
C GLY A 112 -7.44 3.80 -1.06
N THR A 113 -7.43 2.49 -1.27
CA THR A 113 -6.30 1.80 -1.87
C THR A 113 -6.04 2.24 -3.31
N LEU A 114 -7.10 2.39 -4.11
CA LEU A 114 -6.94 2.83 -5.49
C LEU A 114 -6.34 4.24 -5.57
N VAL A 115 -6.80 5.15 -4.72
CA VAL A 115 -6.25 6.51 -4.68
C VAL A 115 -4.80 6.48 -4.20
N ALA A 116 -4.55 5.78 -3.10
CA ALA A 116 -3.22 5.71 -2.51
C ALA A 116 -2.22 5.00 -3.42
N MET A 117 -2.67 3.98 -4.15
CA MET A 117 -1.79 3.21 -5.04
C MET A 117 -1.18 4.11 -6.11
N THR A 118 -1.95 5.03 -6.66
CA THR A 118 -1.44 5.98 -7.64
C THR A 118 -0.37 6.87 -7.02
N VAL A 119 -0.66 7.41 -5.83
CA VAL A 119 0.30 8.26 -5.10
C VAL A 119 1.57 7.47 -4.77
N ASN A 120 1.41 6.24 -4.26
CA ASN A 120 2.52 5.39 -3.88
C ASN A 120 3.41 5.03 -5.06
N TYR A 121 2.80 4.65 -6.18
CA TYR A 121 3.57 4.30 -7.38
C TYR A 121 4.40 5.49 -7.87
N LEU A 122 3.77 6.65 -7.95
CA LEU A 122 4.46 7.85 -8.41
C LEU A 122 5.59 8.23 -7.44
N SER A 123 5.34 8.11 -6.14
CA SER A 123 6.36 8.42 -5.14
C SER A 123 7.54 7.47 -5.23
N MET A 124 7.27 6.16 -5.36
CA MET A 124 8.34 5.17 -5.44
C MET A 124 9.19 5.36 -6.70
N THR A 125 8.55 5.54 -7.85
CA THR A 125 9.29 5.64 -9.10
C THR A 125 10.08 6.93 -9.20
N ARG A 126 9.58 8.01 -8.59
CA ARG A 126 10.24 9.32 -8.68
C ARG A 126 11.24 9.56 -7.57
N LEU A 127 11.02 9.02 -6.38
CA LEU A 127 11.80 9.37 -5.20
C LEU A 127 12.66 8.22 -4.68
N LEU A 128 12.13 7.00 -4.60
CA LEU A 128 12.84 5.89 -3.98
C LEU A 128 13.67 5.08 -4.97
N TYR A 129 13.08 4.69 -6.09
CA TYR A 129 13.73 3.87 -7.10
C TYR A 129 14.09 4.68 -8.34
N ARG A 130 14.32 5.96 -8.15
CA ARG A 130 14.72 6.85 -9.23
C ARG A 130 16.03 6.37 -9.82
N GLN A 131 16.04 6.17 -11.13
CA GLN A 131 17.29 5.84 -11.82
C GLN A 131 18.14 7.08 -11.96
N SER A 132 19.41 6.95 -11.60
CA SER A 132 20.33 8.03 -11.84
C SER A 132 20.66 8.09 -13.32
N HIS A 133 20.64 9.29 -13.86
CA HIS A 133 20.98 9.55 -15.27
C HIS A 133 22.26 10.31 -15.36
#